data_73739e8961a9c4305c376562b3066e7a
#
_entry.id   73739e8961a9c4305c376562b3066e7a
#
_cell.length_a   1.000
_cell.length_b   1.000
_cell.length_c   1.000
_cell.angle_alpha   90.00
_cell.angle_beta   90.00
_cell.angle_gamma   90.00
#
_symmetry.space_group_name_H-M   'P 1'
#
loop_
_entity.id
_entity.type
_entity.pdbx_description
1 polymer ?
#
loop_
_entity_poly.entity_id
_entity_poly.type
_entity_poly.pdbx_seq_one_letter_code
_entity_poly.pdbx_strand_id
1 'polypeptide(L)'
;WQIAGKVSVKNLKTVIKLHDLTGFDGRCDAIYFTTEVGKMPPSDVKELEAFRRQALGLPDEAPVAGEYDLVVVGAGIAGMSAAVSAARLGCRVALINDRPVVGGNNSSEIRVHLGGRIEEGTYKELGGLQKEFGPEKGGNAQPAEYYEDQKKMDWLAGEKNVSLFLNFRAIGVTKEGDKITSV
;
A
#
# COMPACT_ATOMS: atom_id res chain seq x y z
N TRP A 1 7.66 10.44 19.60
CA TRP A 1 6.79 9.58 20.41
C TRP A 1 6.34 10.31 21.68
N GLN A 2 5.12 10.02 22.11
CA GLN A 2 4.57 10.59 23.37
C GLN A 2 3.92 9.45 24.16
N ILE A 3 4.07 9.49 25.48
CA ILE A 3 3.42 8.52 26.36
C ILE A 3 1.97 8.94 26.56
N ALA A 4 1.03 8.17 26.04
CA ALA A 4 -0.41 8.44 26.18
C ALA A 4 -0.99 7.94 27.51
N GLY A 5 -0.38 6.97 28.17
CA GLY A 5 -0.83 6.47 29.46
C GLY A 5 -0.59 4.97 29.65
N LYS A 6 -1.21 4.43 30.69
CA LYS A 6 -1.20 2.99 31.01
C LYS A 6 -2.58 2.42 30.84
N VAL A 7 -2.69 1.26 30.20
CA VAL A 7 -3.92 0.54 30.02
C VAL A 7 -3.82 -0.87 30.61
N SER A 8 -4.87 -1.35 31.21
CA SER A 8 -4.94 -2.72 31.72
C SER A 8 -5.69 -3.59 30.71
N VAL A 9 -5.01 -4.54 30.12
CA VAL A 9 -5.61 -5.49 29.19
C VAL A 9 -6.02 -6.73 29.97
N LYS A 10 -7.34 -6.97 30.09
CA LYS A 10 -7.90 -8.08 30.87
C LYS A 10 -8.43 -9.21 29.99
N ASN A 11 -8.66 -8.95 28.71
CA ASN A 11 -9.26 -9.89 27.77
C ASN A 11 -8.30 -10.22 26.62
N LEU A 12 -8.43 -11.43 26.07
CA LEU A 12 -7.66 -11.86 24.90
C LEU A 12 -7.94 -11.00 23.64
N LYS A 13 -9.12 -10.40 23.57
CA LYS A 13 -9.49 -9.48 22.49
C LYS A 13 -9.82 -8.12 23.08
N THR A 14 -9.03 -7.13 22.72
CA THR A 14 -9.20 -5.74 23.15
C THR A 14 -9.40 -4.86 21.93
N VAL A 15 -10.43 -4.00 21.98
CA VAL A 15 -10.71 -3.02 20.92
C VAL A 15 -10.12 -1.68 21.32
N ILE A 16 -9.30 -1.13 20.44
CA ILE A 16 -8.72 0.21 20.60
C ILE A 16 -9.45 1.12 19.61
N LYS A 17 -9.90 2.26 20.09
CA LYS A 17 -10.55 3.29 19.28
C LYS A 17 -9.76 4.57 19.38
N LEU A 18 -9.30 5.07 18.24
CA LEU A 18 -8.78 6.43 18.12
C LEU A 18 -9.97 7.34 17.82
N HIS A 19 -10.16 8.35 18.67
CA HIS A 19 -11.21 9.34 18.50
C HIS A 19 -10.59 10.71 18.31
N ASP A 20 -10.83 11.34 17.17
CA ASP A 20 -10.42 12.71 16.91
C ASP A 20 -11.35 13.66 17.66
N LEU A 21 -10.79 14.34 18.68
CA LEU A 21 -11.48 15.36 19.47
C LEU A 21 -11.25 16.78 18.95
N THR A 22 -10.36 16.94 17.97
CA THR A 22 -10.03 18.25 17.42
C THR A 22 -11.01 18.72 16.36
N GLY A 23 -11.72 17.77 15.74
CA GLY A 23 -12.68 18.00 14.65
C GLY A 23 -12.01 18.39 13.33
N PHE A 24 -10.69 18.58 13.32
CA PHE A 24 -9.95 18.92 12.12
C PHE A 24 -8.46 18.56 12.25
N ASP A 25 -7.96 17.85 11.25
CA ASP A 25 -6.53 17.58 11.04
C ASP A 25 -5.84 16.79 12.18
N GLY A 26 -6.60 16.01 12.96
CA GLY A 26 -6.05 15.08 13.94
C GLY A 26 -5.27 13.96 13.25
N ARG A 27 -3.99 13.75 13.65
CA ARG A 27 -3.10 12.78 13.02
C ARG A 27 -2.50 11.84 14.03
N CYS A 28 -2.46 10.56 13.67
CA CYS A 28 -1.77 9.52 14.40
C CYS A 28 -1.08 8.60 13.40
N ASP A 29 0.25 8.51 13.45
CA ASP A 29 1.01 7.64 12.58
C ASP A 29 1.01 6.20 13.11
N ALA A 30 1.31 6.02 14.41
CA ALA A 30 1.37 4.70 15.03
C ALA A 30 1.04 4.75 16.52
N ILE A 31 0.52 3.64 17.05
CA ILE A 31 0.33 3.41 18.47
C ILE A 31 1.16 2.19 18.89
N TYR A 32 2.07 2.39 19.82
CA TYR A 32 2.92 1.34 20.34
C TYR A 32 2.50 0.93 21.75
N PHE A 33 2.30 -0.36 21.97
CA PHE A 33 2.01 -0.95 23.27
C PHE A 33 3.21 -1.74 23.76
N THR A 34 3.60 -1.55 25.00
CA THR A 34 4.67 -2.31 25.64
C THR A 34 4.37 -2.54 27.11
N THR A 35 4.85 -3.65 27.64
CA THR A 35 4.88 -3.92 29.08
C THR A 35 6.13 -3.32 29.77
N GLU A 36 7.11 -2.85 29.00
CA GLU A 36 8.33 -2.24 29.50
C GLU A 36 8.13 -0.74 29.69
N VAL A 37 8.03 -0.32 30.95
CA VAL A 37 7.81 1.08 31.28
C VAL A 37 9.02 1.92 30.86
N GLY A 38 8.76 2.99 30.12
CA GLY A 38 9.78 3.93 29.64
C GLY A 38 10.50 3.52 28.35
N LYS A 39 10.23 2.33 27.81
CA LYS A 39 10.75 1.93 26.51
C LYS A 39 9.94 2.61 25.40
N MET A 40 10.59 3.47 24.64
CA MET A 40 10.01 4.12 23.47
C MET A 40 10.70 3.63 22.21
N PRO A 41 9.96 3.52 21.09
CA PRO A 41 10.58 3.27 19.80
C PRO A 41 11.58 4.37 19.44
N PRO A 42 12.66 4.07 18.72
CA PRO A 42 13.60 5.08 18.27
C PRO A 42 12.94 6.07 17.30
N SER A 43 13.53 7.25 17.18
CA SER A 43 13.10 8.29 16.23
C SER A 43 13.99 8.38 15.00
N ASP A 44 15.20 7.84 15.06
CA ASP A 44 16.07 7.69 13.89
C ASP A 44 15.47 6.70 12.90
N VAL A 45 15.55 7.01 11.61
CA VAL A 45 14.88 6.24 10.55
C VAL A 45 15.41 4.80 10.47
N LYS A 46 16.73 4.61 10.55
CA LYS A 46 17.37 3.27 10.43
C LYS A 46 17.10 2.43 11.67
N GLU A 47 17.19 3.04 12.84
CA GLU A 47 16.92 2.36 14.11
C GLU A 47 15.44 2.00 14.22
N LEU A 48 14.54 2.89 13.75
CA LEU A 48 13.11 2.63 13.72
C LEU A 48 12.75 1.48 12.76
N GLU A 49 13.44 1.39 11.63
CA GLU A 49 13.26 0.28 10.68
C GLU A 49 13.66 -1.07 11.31
N ALA A 50 14.82 -1.14 11.94
CA ALA A 50 15.26 -2.33 12.66
C ALA A 50 14.31 -2.70 13.81
N PHE A 51 13.87 -1.69 14.57
CA PHE A 51 12.89 -1.87 15.64
C PHE A 51 11.55 -2.42 15.11
N ARG A 52 11.01 -1.87 14.02
CA ARG A 52 9.76 -2.35 13.39
C ARG A 52 9.89 -3.78 12.90
N ARG A 53 11.02 -4.12 12.27
CA ARG A 53 11.29 -5.49 11.79
C ARG A 53 11.26 -6.49 12.93
N GLN A 54 11.95 -6.18 14.02
CA GLN A 54 11.96 -7.02 15.22
C GLN A 54 10.56 -7.12 15.86
N ALA A 55 9.86 -6.01 16.01
CA ALA A 55 8.52 -5.96 16.63
C ALA A 55 7.47 -6.75 15.82
N LEU A 56 7.64 -6.83 14.50
CA LEU A 56 6.76 -7.58 13.60
C LEU A 56 7.20 -9.04 13.42
N GLY A 57 8.35 -9.46 14.02
CA GLY A 57 8.90 -10.79 13.83
C GLY A 57 9.34 -11.08 12.40
N LEU A 58 9.71 -10.04 11.63
CA LEU A 58 10.20 -10.21 10.28
C LEU A 58 11.65 -10.72 10.26
N PRO A 59 12.04 -11.51 9.26
CA PRO A 59 13.40 -11.99 9.12
C PRO A 59 14.38 -10.83 8.85
N ASP A 60 15.65 -11.01 9.21
CA ASP A 60 16.70 -10.02 8.96
C ASP A 60 16.95 -9.82 7.46
N GLU A 61 16.83 -10.89 6.70
CA GLU A 61 16.89 -10.85 5.24
C GLU A 61 15.52 -11.18 4.64
N ALA A 62 15.11 -10.38 3.65
CA ALA A 62 13.88 -10.64 2.93
C ALA A 62 14.00 -11.92 2.10
N PRO A 63 13.01 -12.83 2.13
CA PRO A 63 13.02 -14.01 1.29
C PRO A 63 12.88 -13.63 -0.19
N VAL A 64 13.53 -14.39 -1.06
CA VAL A 64 13.39 -14.22 -2.51
C VAL A 64 11.98 -14.65 -2.92
N ALA A 65 11.20 -13.72 -3.46
CA ALA A 65 9.82 -13.96 -3.88
C ALA A 65 9.68 -14.43 -5.33
N GLY A 66 10.74 -14.32 -6.12
CA GLY A 66 10.78 -14.74 -7.51
C GLY A 66 11.64 -13.84 -8.39
N GLU A 67 11.62 -14.10 -9.69
CA GLU A 67 12.31 -13.32 -10.70
C GLU A 67 11.30 -12.66 -11.63
N TYR A 68 11.47 -11.39 -11.87
CA TYR A 68 10.55 -10.55 -12.65
C TYR A 68 11.30 -9.70 -13.66
N ASP A 69 10.65 -9.39 -14.77
CA ASP A 69 11.19 -8.50 -15.80
C ASP A 69 10.98 -7.03 -15.39
N LEU A 70 9.93 -6.78 -14.59
CA LEU A 70 9.60 -5.46 -14.06
C LEU A 70 9.09 -5.58 -12.61
N VAL A 71 9.57 -4.70 -11.74
CA VAL A 71 9.00 -4.51 -10.39
C VAL A 71 8.37 -3.12 -10.32
N VAL A 72 7.09 -3.09 -9.97
CA VAL A 72 6.34 -1.85 -9.76
C VAL A 72 6.07 -1.69 -8.26
N VAL A 73 6.49 -0.58 -7.69
CA VAL A 73 6.29 -0.27 -6.26
C VAL A 73 5.15 0.74 -6.10
N GLY A 74 4.09 0.32 -5.42
CA GLY A 74 2.87 1.07 -5.21
C GLY A 74 1.75 0.68 -6.17
N ALA A 75 0.69 0.05 -5.64
CA ALA A 75 -0.50 -0.34 -6.39
C ALA A 75 -1.59 0.76 -6.37
N GLY A 76 -1.19 2.03 -6.49
CA GLY A 76 -2.12 3.10 -6.86
C GLY A 76 -2.54 2.97 -8.32
N ILE A 77 -3.42 3.84 -8.79
CA ILE A 77 -3.96 3.80 -10.17
C ILE A 77 -2.84 3.76 -11.22
N ALA A 78 -1.80 4.57 -11.06
CA ALA A 78 -0.66 4.59 -11.99
C ALA A 78 0.13 3.28 -11.97
N GLY A 79 0.42 2.74 -10.78
CA GLY A 79 1.17 1.49 -10.66
C GLY A 79 0.40 0.29 -11.17
N MET A 80 -0.91 0.20 -10.89
CA MET A 80 -1.79 -0.81 -11.46
C MET A 80 -1.78 -0.78 -12.99
N SER A 81 -1.95 0.41 -13.56
CA SER A 81 -1.94 0.60 -15.02
C SER A 81 -0.60 0.25 -15.65
N ALA A 82 0.52 0.65 -15.01
CA ALA A 82 1.86 0.29 -15.48
C ALA A 82 2.10 -1.22 -15.44
N ALA A 83 1.72 -1.88 -14.34
CA ALA A 83 1.88 -3.32 -14.16
C ALA A 83 1.10 -4.11 -15.22
N VAL A 84 -0.18 -3.77 -15.42
CA VAL A 84 -1.02 -4.47 -16.39
C VAL A 84 -0.57 -4.19 -17.83
N SER A 85 -0.20 -2.96 -18.15
CA SER A 85 0.33 -2.64 -19.49
C SER A 85 1.58 -3.45 -19.81
N ALA A 86 2.54 -3.54 -18.91
CA ALA A 86 3.74 -4.34 -19.09
C ALA A 86 3.43 -5.84 -19.16
N ALA A 87 2.53 -6.33 -18.33
CA ALA A 87 2.12 -7.74 -18.32
C ALA A 87 1.46 -8.17 -19.65
N ARG A 88 0.61 -7.31 -20.21
CA ARG A 88 -0.04 -7.54 -21.53
C ARG A 88 0.95 -7.47 -22.69
N LEU A 89 2.10 -6.83 -22.52
CA LEU A 89 3.23 -6.82 -23.45
C LEU A 89 4.16 -8.03 -23.24
N GLY A 90 3.85 -8.92 -22.30
CA GLY A 90 4.57 -10.18 -22.08
C GLY A 90 5.58 -10.16 -20.94
N CYS A 91 5.74 -9.05 -20.22
CA CYS A 91 6.61 -8.97 -19.04
C CYS A 91 6.01 -9.74 -17.86
N ARG A 92 6.87 -10.41 -17.10
CA ARG A 92 6.52 -10.91 -15.76
C ARG A 92 6.68 -9.75 -14.79
N VAL A 93 5.61 -9.37 -14.11
CA VAL A 93 5.57 -8.16 -13.29
C VAL A 93 5.31 -8.50 -11.83
N ALA A 94 6.15 -7.99 -10.93
CA ALA A 94 5.83 -7.89 -9.50
C ALA A 94 5.22 -6.53 -9.22
N LEU A 95 4.02 -6.50 -8.64
CA LEU A 95 3.37 -5.29 -8.16
C LEU A 95 3.34 -5.32 -6.62
N ILE A 96 4.14 -4.45 -6.00
CA ILE A 96 4.32 -4.41 -4.54
C ILE A 96 3.48 -3.27 -3.97
N ASN A 97 2.71 -3.55 -2.92
CA ASN A 97 1.90 -2.56 -2.23
C ASN A 97 1.97 -2.75 -0.71
N ASP A 98 2.28 -1.69 0.02
CA ASP A 98 2.40 -1.72 1.48
C ASP A 98 1.06 -1.66 2.23
N ARG A 99 -0.05 -1.72 1.50
CA ARG A 99 -1.41 -1.70 2.03
C ARG A 99 -2.19 -2.96 1.66
N PRO A 100 -3.27 -3.26 2.39
CA PRO A 100 -4.09 -4.44 2.13
C PRO A 100 -4.99 -4.31 0.91
N VAL A 101 -5.20 -3.09 0.39
CA VAL A 101 -6.03 -2.82 -0.79
C VAL A 101 -5.27 -2.03 -1.84
N VAL A 102 -5.65 -2.18 -3.08
CA VAL A 102 -5.09 -1.45 -4.24
C VAL A 102 -5.91 -0.19 -4.56
N GLY A 103 -5.42 0.64 -5.48
CA GLY A 103 -6.10 1.87 -5.91
C GLY A 103 -5.50 3.15 -5.34
N GLY A 104 -4.69 3.06 -4.28
CA GLY A 104 -4.04 4.23 -3.66
C GLY A 104 -5.05 5.25 -3.18
N ASN A 105 -4.99 6.49 -3.69
CA ASN A 105 -5.95 7.53 -3.33
C ASN A 105 -7.39 7.13 -3.68
N ASN A 106 -7.61 6.41 -4.79
CA ASN A 106 -8.92 5.86 -5.14
C ASN A 106 -9.11 4.47 -4.54
N SER A 107 -9.09 4.39 -3.22
CA SER A 107 -9.39 3.19 -2.44
C SER A 107 -10.32 3.51 -1.28
N SER A 108 -10.88 2.48 -0.66
CA SER A 108 -11.70 2.63 0.54
C SER A 108 -10.94 3.22 1.73
N GLU A 109 -9.61 3.16 1.73
CA GLU A 109 -8.78 3.73 2.79
C GLU A 109 -8.64 5.25 2.70
N ILE A 110 -8.44 5.80 1.48
CA ILE A 110 -8.17 7.22 1.26
C ILE A 110 -9.39 7.98 0.75
N ARG A 111 -10.23 7.33 -0.07
CA ARG A 111 -11.55 7.82 -0.51
C ARG A 111 -11.52 9.10 -1.34
N VAL A 112 -10.56 9.17 -2.27
CA VAL A 112 -10.50 10.25 -3.26
C VAL A 112 -11.10 9.77 -4.58
N HIS A 113 -11.94 10.60 -5.18
CA HIS A 113 -12.57 10.34 -6.47
C HIS A 113 -11.53 10.08 -7.56
N LEU A 114 -11.79 9.06 -8.38
CA LEU A 114 -11.03 8.82 -9.59
C LEU A 114 -11.53 9.78 -10.67
N GLY A 115 -10.76 10.80 -10.95
CA GLY A 115 -11.07 11.81 -11.95
C GLY A 115 -9.92 11.93 -12.96
N GLY A 116 -10.11 12.83 -13.90
CA GLY A 116 -9.16 13.13 -14.96
C GLY A 116 -9.79 12.97 -16.34
N ARG A 117 -9.11 13.51 -17.35
CA ARG A 117 -9.51 13.50 -18.74
C ARG A 117 -8.37 12.97 -19.59
N ILE A 118 -8.01 11.71 -19.36
CA ILE A 118 -6.86 11.06 -20.00
C ILE A 118 -7.08 10.95 -21.51
N GLU A 119 -8.34 10.69 -21.91
CA GLU A 119 -8.75 10.53 -23.30
C GLU A 119 -8.76 11.83 -24.12
N GLU A 120 -8.66 13.00 -23.48
CA GLU A 120 -8.60 14.29 -24.16
C GLU A 120 -7.19 14.65 -24.64
N GLY A 121 -6.16 13.92 -24.17
CA GLY A 121 -4.75 14.15 -24.53
C GLY A 121 -4.34 13.49 -25.85
N THR A 122 -3.02 13.46 -26.06
CA THR A 122 -2.39 12.86 -27.23
C THR A 122 -2.62 11.36 -27.33
N TYR A 123 -2.75 10.69 -26.17
CA TYR A 123 -2.87 9.23 -26.07
C TYR A 123 -4.27 8.86 -25.53
N LYS A 124 -5.26 8.93 -26.39
CA LYS A 124 -6.68 8.70 -26.04
C LYS A 124 -6.96 7.30 -25.51
N GLU A 125 -6.19 6.32 -25.96
CA GLU A 125 -6.28 4.92 -25.57
C GLU A 125 -5.94 4.65 -24.08
N LEU A 126 -5.15 5.53 -23.44
CA LEU A 126 -4.80 5.36 -22.03
C LEU A 126 -6.03 5.37 -21.09
N GLY A 127 -7.10 6.03 -21.47
CA GLY A 127 -8.36 6.00 -20.75
C GLY A 127 -9.05 4.63 -20.75
N GLY A 128 -8.66 3.74 -21.65
CA GLY A 128 -9.22 2.39 -21.77
C GLY A 128 -9.01 1.56 -20.49
N LEU A 129 -7.79 1.56 -19.94
CA LEU A 129 -7.48 0.83 -18.71
C LEU A 129 -8.33 1.32 -17.52
N GLN A 130 -8.46 2.63 -17.35
CA GLN A 130 -9.29 3.18 -16.29
C GLN A 130 -10.74 2.71 -16.37
N LYS A 131 -11.29 2.54 -17.56
CA LYS A 131 -12.66 2.05 -17.76
C LYS A 131 -12.84 0.59 -17.35
N GLU A 132 -11.78 -0.22 -17.42
CA GLU A 132 -11.82 -1.63 -17.03
C GLU A 132 -11.98 -1.80 -15.51
N PHE A 133 -11.24 -1.04 -14.71
CA PHE A 133 -11.19 -1.22 -13.26
C PHE A 133 -11.82 -0.06 -12.47
N GLY A 134 -12.10 1.06 -13.11
CA GLY A 134 -12.64 2.24 -12.44
C GLY A 134 -13.98 1.98 -11.75
N PRO A 135 -14.22 2.60 -10.59
CA PRO A 135 -15.48 2.45 -9.89
C PRO A 135 -16.61 3.13 -10.67
N GLU A 136 -17.82 2.55 -10.59
CA GLU A 136 -19.01 3.10 -11.23
C GLU A 136 -19.49 4.39 -10.58
N LYS A 137 -19.29 4.50 -9.25
CA LYS A 137 -19.69 5.66 -8.46
C LYS A 137 -18.50 6.57 -8.19
N GLY A 138 -18.76 7.87 -8.14
CA GLY A 138 -17.77 8.90 -7.87
C GLY A 138 -18.05 9.67 -6.60
N GLY A 139 -17.06 10.51 -6.22
CA GLY A 139 -17.13 11.42 -5.08
C GLY A 139 -16.00 11.19 -4.07
N ASN A 140 -15.64 12.27 -3.38
CA ASN A 140 -14.67 12.23 -2.29
C ASN A 140 -15.37 11.90 -0.98
N ALA A 141 -14.66 11.23 -0.07
CA ALA A 141 -15.13 10.87 1.28
C ALA A 141 -16.48 10.11 1.30
N GLN A 142 -16.76 9.36 0.23
CA GLN A 142 -17.96 8.54 0.12
C GLN A 142 -17.81 7.23 0.94
N PRO A 143 -18.88 6.46 1.17
CA PRO A 143 -18.79 5.13 1.75
C PRO A 143 -17.78 4.22 1.05
N ALA A 144 -17.16 3.29 1.78
CA ALA A 144 -16.06 2.46 1.29
C ALA A 144 -16.39 1.68 0.01
N GLU A 145 -17.62 1.22 -0.11
CA GLU A 145 -18.13 0.45 -1.26
C GLU A 145 -18.14 1.23 -2.58
N TYR A 146 -18.09 2.57 -2.53
CA TYR A 146 -18.02 3.40 -3.74
C TYR A 146 -16.69 3.26 -4.49
N TYR A 147 -15.67 2.83 -3.78
CA TYR A 147 -14.32 2.71 -4.36
C TYR A 147 -14.03 1.34 -4.98
N GLU A 148 -14.91 0.37 -4.79
CA GLU A 148 -14.88 -0.95 -5.45
C GLU A 148 -13.48 -1.60 -5.43
N ASP A 149 -12.83 -1.64 -4.25
CA ASP A 149 -11.48 -2.19 -4.11
C ASP A 149 -11.38 -3.63 -4.61
N GLN A 150 -12.42 -4.44 -4.36
CA GLN A 150 -12.46 -5.83 -4.82
C GLN A 150 -12.45 -5.94 -6.35
N LYS A 151 -13.18 -5.08 -7.06
CA LYS A 151 -13.17 -5.02 -8.52
C LYS A 151 -11.77 -4.78 -9.07
N LYS A 152 -11.01 -3.86 -8.46
CA LYS A 152 -9.61 -3.59 -8.85
C LYS A 152 -8.70 -4.79 -8.57
N MET A 153 -8.90 -5.47 -7.44
CA MET A 153 -8.14 -6.67 -7.08
C MET A 153 -8.45 -7.82 -8.03
N ASP A 154 -9.71 -8.04 -8.37
CA ASP A 154 -10.14 -9.09 -9.31
C ASP A 154 -9.61 -8.80 -10.71
N TRP A 155 -9.60 -7.53 -11.13
CA TRP A 155 -9.00 -7.12 -12.39
C TRP A 155 -7.50 -7.44 -12.46
N LEU A 156 -6.73 -7.14 -11.41
CA LEU A 156 -5.31 -7.51 -11.33
C LEU A 156 -5.10 -9.03 -11.30
N ALA A 157 -5.95 -9.75 -10.57
CA ALA A 157 -5.86 -11.21 -10.46
C ALA A 157 -6.17 -11.93 -11.80
N GLY A 158 -6.90 -11.26 -12.70
CA GLY A 158 -7.14 -11.74 -14.05
C GLY A 158 -5.92 -11.66 -14.98
N GLU A 159 -4.90 -10.90 -14.62
CA GLU A 159 -3.68 -10.70 -15.41
C GLU A 159 -2.62 -11.76 -15.08
N LYS A 160 -2.44 -12.75 -15.96
CA LYS A 160 -1.57 -13.93 -15.71
C LYS A 160 -0.13 -13.60 -15.38
N ASN A 161 0.40 -12.48 -15.91
CA ASN A 161 1.79 -12.09 -15.74
C ASN A 161 2.00 -11.06 -14.63
N VAL A 162 0.98 -10.78 -13.80
CA VAL A 162 1.09 -9.90 -12.62
C VAL A 162 1.09 -10.75 -11.37
N SER A 163 2.14 -10.60 -10.55
CA SER A 163 2.19 -11.11 -9.18
C SER A 163 1.97 -9.95 -8.22
N LEU A 164 0.86 -9.95 -7.50
CA LEU A 164 0.48 -8.89 -6.56
C LEU A 164 0.94 -9.26 -5.14
N PHE A 165 1.73 -8.37 -4.53
CA PHE A 165 2.22 -8.49 -3.16
C PHE A 165 1.60 -7.38 -2.30
N LEU A 166 0.55 -7.72 -1.54
CA LEU A 166 -0.10 -6.82 -0.59
C LEU A 166 0.55 -6.90 0.79
N ASN A 167 0.58 -5.79 1.52
CA ASN A 167 1.25 -5.64 2.81
C ASN A 167 2.78 -5.89 2.74
N PHE A 168 3.37 -5.69 1.58
CA PHE A 168 4.81 -5.73 1.35
C PHE A 168 5.33 -4.33 1.06
N ARG A 169 6.40 -3.96 1.72
CA ARG A 169 7.03 -2.66 1.55
C ARG A 169 8.41 -2.82 0.93
N ALA A 170 8.67 -2.12 -0.16
CA ALA A 170 10.01 -2.01 -0.70
C ALA A 170 10.87 -1.16 0.26
N ILE A 171 11.99 -1.72 0.73
CA ILE A 171 12.88 -1.10 1.71
C ILE A 171 14.28 -0.83 1.18
N GLY A 172 14.60 -1.37 0.01
CA GLY A 172 15.92 -1.21 -0.58
C GLY A 172 15.95 -1.66 -2.03
N VAL A 173 17.04 -1.34 -2.68
CA VAL A 173 17.34 -1.71 -4.07
C VAL A 173 18.82 -2.12 -4.15
N THR A 174 19.10 -3.25 -4.79
CA THR A 174 20.46 -3.65 -5.14
C THR A 174 20.72 -3.40 -6.61
N LYS A 175 21.91 -2.93 -6.94
CA LYS A 175 22.33 -2.64 -8.32
C LYS A 175 23.68 -3.26 -8.61
N GLU A 176 23.83 -3.72 -9.85
CA GLU A 176 25.13 -4.07 -10.45
C GLU A 176 25.32 -3.16 -11.69
N GLY A 177 26.22 -2.20 -11.58
CA GLY A 177 26.33 -1.12 -12.59
C GLY A 177 25.04 -0.33 -12.71
N ASP A 178 24.46 -0.25 -13.89
CA ASP A 178 23.19 0.43 -14.15
C ASP A 178 21.95 -0.48 -14.05
N LYS A 179 22.15 -1.77 -13.78
CA LYS A 179 21.07 -2.74 -13.70
C LYS A 179 20.61 -2.92 -12.25
N ILE A 180 19.29 -2.84 -12.01
CA ILE A 180 18.67 -3.25 -10.76
C ILE A 180 18.62 -4.78 -10.72
N THR A 181 19.16 -5.39 -9.66
CA THR A 181 19.22 -6.84 -9.48
C THR A 181 18.27 -7.35 -8.41
N SER A 182 17.85 -6.49 -7.47
CA SER A 182 16.79 -6.80 -6.50
C SER A 182 16.08 -5.55 -5.99
N VAL A 183 14.87 -5.74 -5.49
CA VAL A 183 14.06 -4.75 -4.78
C VAL A 183 13.53 -5.39 -3.52
#